data_b6d3604cb26b7babb960f0cb0f5a7906
#
_entry.id   b6d3604cb26b7babb960f0cb0f5a7906
#
_cell.length_a   1.000
_cell.length_b   1.000
_cell.length_c   1.000
_cell.angle_alpha   90.00
_cell.angle_beta   90.00
_cell.angle_gamma   90.00
#
_symmetry.space_group_name_H-M   'P 1'
#
loop_
_entity.id
_entity.type
_entity.pdbx_description
1 polymer ?
#
loop_
_entity_poly.entity_id
_entity_poly.type
_entity_poly.pdbx_seq_one_letter_code
_entity_poly.pdbx_strand_id
1 'polypeptide(L)'
;AEPPAEPTAETQTVEETAPEATEEADEELPEETQSEEKQVISTVPQYFQNDYPYTMYGSGTIMTSGCSIVSLAMVASYMADHAYTPDELAHYFGGRAINNIARLEYGNKMLQLACRKAENWHVVYKALQEGQVAIVLMNHNSIFTNSQHFIVLAGINENGKIIVNDSN
;
A
#
# COMPACT_ATOMS: atom_id res chain seq x y z
N ALA A 1 -33.80 40.86 -21.77
CA ALA A 1 -34.50 39.70 -21.22
C ALA A 1 -33.93 39.49 -19.82
N GLU A 2 -34.77 39.77 -18.85
CA GLU A 2 -34.52 39.60 -17.39
C GLU A 2 -34.52 38.15 -16.97
N PRO A 3 -33.79 37.78 -15.91
CA PRO A 3 -33.89 36.44 -15.32
C PRO A 3 -35.05 36.36 -14.31
N PRO A 4 -35.67 35.18 -14.12
CA PRO A 4 -36.75 35.03 -13.17
C PRO A 4 -36.24 34.76 -11.74
N ALA A 5 -37.10 35.27 -10.79
CA ALA A 5 -36.93 35.38 -9.36
C ALA A 5 -36.86 34.05 -8.59
N GLU A 6 -36.16 34.11 -7.44
CA GLU A 6 -36.16 33.12 -6.35
C GLU A 6 -37.52 33.05 -5.63
N PRO A 7 -37.91 31.89 -5.08
CA PRO A 7 -38.92 31.84 -4.06
C PRO A 7 -38.33 31.74 -2.65
N THR A 8 -38.88 32.58 -1.82
CA THR A 8 -38.68 32.80 -0.38
C THR A 8 -39.03 31.59 0.47
N ALA A 9 -38.28 31.45 1.56
CA ALA A 9 -38.50 30.59 2.69
C ALA A 9 -39.76 30.93 3.49
N GLU A 10 -40.54 29.96 3.88
CA GLU A 10 -41.46 30.05 4.99
C GLU A 10 -41.06 29.07 6.12
N THR A 11 -40.78 29.71 7.23
CA THR A 11 -40.57 29.09 8.58
C THR A 11 -41.93 28.72 9.15
N GLN A 12 -42.12 27.47 9.57
CA GLN A 12 -43.18 27.09 10.51
C GLN A 12 -42.57 26.37 11.71
N THR A 13 -42.58 27.06 12.83
CA THR A 13 -42.50 26.56 14.21
C THR A 13 -43.79 25.89 14.59
N VAL A 14 -43.71 24.70 15.15
CA VAL A 14 -44.78 24.12 15.98
C VAL A 14 -44.16 23.52 17.24
N GLU A 15 -44.73 23.90 18.36
CA GLU A 15 -44.45 23.68 19.78
C GLU A 15 -44.75 22.25 20.21
N GLU A 16 -43.87 21.74 21.02
CA GLU A 16 -43.96 20.98 22.27
C GLU A 16 -45.28 20.29 22.66
N THR A 17 -45.22 18.96 22.87
CA THR A 17 -45.81 18.27 24.03
C THR A 17 -45.15 16.91 24.22
N ALA A 18 -44.56 16.71 25.43
CA ALA A 18 -44.21 15.39 25.96
C ALA A 18 -45.43 14.69 26.52
N PRO A 19 -45.46 13.37 26.59
CA PRO A 19 -45.68 12.70 27.85
C PRO A 19 -44.71 11.53 28.16
N GLU A 20 -44.21 11.58 29.35
CA GLU A 20 -44.13 10.62 30.45
C GLU A 20 -43.81 9.12 30.17
N ALA A 21 -42.87 8.67 30.98
CA ALA A 21 -42.20 7.39 31.11
C ALA A 21 -43.12 6.16 31.24
N THR A 22 -42.62 5.07 30.65
CA THR A 22 -42.75 3.73 31.24
C THR A 22 -41.42 2.98 31.06
N GLU A 23 -40.83 2.59 32.20
CA GLU A 23 -39.80 1.58 32.35
C GLU A 23 -40.32 0.23 31.90
N GLU A 24 -39.57 -0.49 31.03
CA GLU A 24 -39.48 -1.96 31.11
C GLU A 24 -38.20 -2.42 30.46
N ALA A 25 -37.34 -3.00 31.29
CA ALA A 25 -36.40 -4.13 31.18
C ALA A 25 -35.68 -4.36 29.83
N ASP A 26 -34.41 -4.00 29.80
CA ASP A 26 -33.21 -4.85 29.81
C ASP A 26 -33.32 -6.21 29.06
N GLU A 27 -32.81 -6.22 27.82
CA GLU A 27 -32.16 -7.37 27.23
C GLU A 27 -31.00 -6.87 26.37
N GLU A 28 -29.83 -6.78 27.03
CA GLU A 28 -28.54 -6.54 26.46
C GLU A 28 -28.16 -7.75 25.60
N LEU A 29 -28.28 -7.63 24.25
CA LEU A 29 -27.61 -8.50 23.30
C LEU A 29 -26.16 -8.05 23.26
N PRO A 30 -25.18 -8.94 23.47
CA PRO A 30 -23.80 -8.57 23.29
C PRO A 30 -23.53 -8.31 21.80
N GLU A 31 -23.32 -7.04 21.43
CA GLU A 31 -22.60 -6.68 20.21
C GLU A 31 -21.20 -7.30 20.31
N GLU A 32 -21.02 -8.44 19.66
CA GLU A 32 -19.69 -8.90 19.28
C GLU A 32 -19.14 -7.89 18.26
N THR A 33 -18.57 -6.82 18.79
CA THR A 33 -17.64 -5.98 18.03
C THR A 33 -16.42 -6.83 17.77
N GLN A 34 -16.40 -7.53 16.63
CA GLN A 34 -15.18 -8.03 16.06
C GLN A 34 -14.33 -6.79 15.72
N SER A 35 -13.53 -6.36 16.67
CA SER A 35 -12.42 -5.48 16.41
C SER A 35 -11.49 -6.28 15.49
N GLU A 36 -11.51 -5.98 14.20
CA GLU A 36 -10.43 -6.38 13.30
C GLU A 36 -9.15 -5.84 13.93
N GLU A 37 -8.37 -6.72 14.56
CA GLU A 37 -7.04 -6.36 15.05
C GLU A 37 -6.23 -5.94 13.83
N LYS A 38 -6.09 -4.63 13.67
CA LYS A 38 -5.26 -4.03 12.65
C LYS A 38 -3.83 -4.51 12.86
N GLN A 39 -3.38 -5.42 12.02
CA GLN A 39 -2.05 -6.00 12.10
C GLN A 39 -1.02 -4.93 11.76
N VAL A 40 -0.39 -4.34 12.76
CA VAL A 40 0.68 -3.35 12.56
C VAL A 40 1.94 -4.06 12.06
N ILE A 41 2.26 -3.88 10.79
CA ILE A 41 3.50 -4.37 10.19
C ILE A 41 4.62 -3.38 10.55
N SER A 42 5.39 -3.70 11.56
CA SER A 42 6.46 -2.83 12.10
C SER A 42 7.75 -2.84 11.27
N THR A 43 7.88 -3.81 10.36
CA THR A 43 9.06 -3.96 9.48
C THR A 43 8.63 -4.32 8.07
N VAL A 44 9.43 -3.94 7.08
CA VAL A 44 9.19 -4.35 5.70
C VAL A 44 9.32 -5.87 5.59
N PRO A 45 8.28 -6.62 5.19
CA PRO A 45 8.37 -8.06 5.08
C PRO A 45 9.36 -8.45 3.98
N GLN A 46 9.95 -9.65 4.11
CA GLN A 46 10.81 -10.24 3.10
C GLN A 46 10.03 -11.27 2.30
N TYR A 47 9.98 -11.11 0.97
CA TYR A 47 9.45 -12.09 0.03
C TYR A 47 10.51 -12.49 -0.99
N PHE A 48 10.46 -13.75 -1.47
CA PHE A 48 11.40 -14.27 -2.46
C PHE A 48 10.67 -14.68 -3.75
N GLN A 49 11.28 -14.42 -4.90
CA GLN A 49 10.73 -14.81 -6.19
C GLN A 49 10.57 -16.33 -6.31
N ASN A 50 11.48 -17.08 -5.72
CA ASN A 50 11.50 -18.55 -5.78
C ASN A 50 10.30 -19.21 -5.08
N ASP A 51 9.61 -18.50 -4.20
CA ASP A 51 8.40 -18.99 -3.52
C ASP A 51 7.17 -19.00 -4.45
N TYR A 52 7.27 -18.36 -5.63
CA TYR A 52 6.18 -18.20 -6.60
C TYR A 52 6.53 -18.76 -7.99
N PRO A 53 6.92 -20.04 -8.11
CA PRO A 53 7.43 -20.60 -9.36
C PRO A 53 6.38 -20.75 -10.46
N TYR A 54 5.10 -20.79 -10.09
CA TYR A 54 3.99 -21.07 -11.02
C TYR A 54 3.07 -19.86 -11.26
N THR A 55 3.22 -18.77 -10.50
CA THR A 55 2.39 -17.58 -10.70
C THR A 55 2.84 -16.83 -11.93
N MET A 56 1.95 -16.73 -12.91
CA MET A 56 2.21 -16.06 -14.18
C MET A 56 2.42 -14.56 -13.99
N TYR A 57 3.48 -14.02 -14.61
CA TYR A 57 3.82 -12.61 -14.54
C TYR A 57 4.50 -12.14 -15.83
N GLY A 58 3.81 -11.28 -16.59
CA GLY A 58 4.26 -10.89 -17.93
C GLY A 58 4.31 -12.08 -18.87
N SER A 59 5.46 -12.31 -19.50
CA SER A 59 5.70 -13.46 -20.38
C SER A 59 6.31 -14.67 -19.68
N GLY A 60 6.48 -14.63 -18.38
CA GLY A 60 7.06 -15.69 -17.56
C GLY A 60 6.32 -15.90 -16.26
N THR A 61 7.06 -16.17 -15.19
CA THR A 61 6.51 -16.31 -13.84
C THR A 61 7.18 -15.30 -12.90
N ILE A 62 6.63 -15.16 -11.67
CA ILE A 62 7.26 -14.34 -10.64
C ILE A 62 8.69 -14.82 -10.39
N MET A 63 8.93 -16.12 -10.32
CA MET A 63 10.27 -16.69 -10.14
C MET A 63 11.26 -16.20 -11.20
N THR A 64 10.85 -16.06 -12.46
CA THR A 64 11.77 -15.75 -13.58
C THR A 64 11.94 -14.25 -13.85
N SER A 65 10.96 -13.42 -13.46
CA SER A 65 10.95 -11.99 -13.84
C SER A 65 10.21 -11.09 -12.85
N GLY A 66 9.92 -11.59 -11.63
CA GLY A 66 9.04 -10.94 -10.67
C GLY A 66 9.71 -9.99 -9.69
N CYS A 67 10.98 -9.61 -9.80
CA CYS A 67 11.66 -8.75 -8.82
C CYS A 67 10.89 -7.46 -8.51
N SER A 68 10.27 -6.85 -9.49
CA SER A 68 9.50 -5.62 -9.32
C SER A 68 8.17 -5.81 -8.58
N ILE A 69 7.43 -6.89 -8.87
CA ILE A 69 6.17 -7.18 -8.19
C ILE A 69 6.41 -7.65 -6.76
N VAL A 70 7.48 -8.40 -6.52
CA VAL A 70 7.91 -8.83 -5.19
C VAL A 70 8.34 -7.63 -4.35
N SER A 71 9.13 -6.70 -4.93
CA SER A 71 9.50 -5.44 -4.27
C SER A 71 8.26 -4.57 -3.97
N LEU A 72 7.31 -4.51 -4.91
CA LEU A 72 6.05 -3.79 -4.68
C LEU A 72 5.23 -4.42 -3.55
N ALA A 73 5.13 -5.74 -3.49
CA ALA A 73 4.43 -6.45 -2.43
C ALA A 73 5.03 -6.18 -1.04
N MET A 74 6.36 -6.20 -0.91
CA MET A 74 7.06 -5.85 0.33
C MET A 74 6.70 -4.43 0.81
N VAL A 75 6.77 -3.44 -0.10
CA VAL A 75 6.49 -2.04 0.23
C VAL A 75 5.00 -1.80 0.46
N ALA A 76 4.13 -2.40 -0.35
CA ALA A 76 2.68 -2.29 -0.19
C ALA A 76 2.23 -2.85 1.16
N SER A 77 2.73 -4.02 1.55
CA SER A 77 2.44 -4.63 2.85
C SER A 77 2.86 -3.72 4.01
N TYR A 78 4.05 -3.12 3.91
CA TYR A 78 4.55 -2.22 4.94
C TYR A 78 3.72 -0.93 5.05
N MET A 79 3.34 -0.34 3.90
CA MET A 79 2.65 0.97 3.88
C MET A 79 1.15 0.88 4.14
N ALA A 80 0.51 -0.21 3.74
CA ALA A 80 -0.94 -0.35 3.82
C ALA A 80 -1.42 -1.07 5.08
N ASP A 81 -0.51 -1.53 5.94
CA ASP A 81 -0.86 -2.32 7.14
C ASP A 81 -1.72 -3.55 6.80
N HIS A 82 -1.42 -4.14 5.64
CA HIS A 82 -2.08 -5.31 5.07
C HIS A 82 -1.06 -6.16 4.33
N ALA A 83 -1.05 -7.47 4.56
CA ALA A 83 -0.09 -8.38 3.93
C ALA A 83 -0.49 -8.65 2.47
N TYR A 84 0.03 -7.83 1.54
CA TYR A 84 -0.05 -8.10 0.11
C TYR A 84 1.00 -9.13 -0.29
N THR A 85 0.59 -10.28 -0.79
CA THR A 85 1.53 -11.26 -1.33
C THR A 85 1.85 -10.98 -2.81
N PRO A 86 3.04 -11.37 -3.31
CA PRO A 86 3.40 -11.18 -4.73
C PRO A 86 2.42 -11.78 -5.73
N ASP A 87 1.83 -12.94 -5.44
CA ASP A 87 0.85 -13.60 -6.30
C ASP A 87 -0.51 -12.88 -6.28
N GLU A 88 -0.98 -12.39 -5.13
CA GLU A 88 -2.17 -11.53 -5.06
C GLU A 88 -2.02 -10.28 -5.91
N LEU A 89 -0.89 -9.58 -5.82
CA LEU A 89 -0.62 -8.43 -6.66
C LEU A 89 -0.49 -8.78 -8.14
N ALA A 90 0.14 -9.91 -8.48
CA ALA A 90 0.20 -10.37 -9.86
C ALA A 90 -1.21 -10.62 -10.43
N HIS A 91 -2.10 -11.23 -9.66
CA HIS A 91 -3.51 -11.40 -10.03
C HIS A 91 -4.25 -10.06 -10.13
N TYR A 92 -4.07 -9.17 -9.16
CA TYR A 92 -4.68 -7.84 -9.15
C TYR A 92 -4.34 -7.02 -10.40
N PHE A 93 -3.10 -7.10 -10.86
CA PHE A 93 -2.65 -6.45 -12.10
C PHE A 93 -2.92 -7.28 -13.36
N GLY A 94 -3.66 -8.40 -13.25
CA GLY A 94 -4.01 -9.27 -14.38
C GLY A 94 -2.81 -9.92 -15.06
N GLY A 95 -1.78 -10.27 -14.32
CA GLY A 95 -0.56 -10.88 -14.82
C GLY A 95 0.34 -9.93 -15.64
N ARG A 96 0.05 -8.64 -15.67
CA ARG A 96 0.85 -7.65 -16.41
C ARG A 96 2.14 -7.35 -15.67
N ALA A 97 3.27 -7.43 -16.37
CA ALA A 97 4.55 -7.10 -15.78
C ALA A 97 4.68 -5.61 -15.43
N ILE A 98 5.07 -5.33 -14.19
CA ILE A 98 5.42 -4.00 -13.67
C ILE A 98 6.94 -3.87 -13.65
N ASN A 99 7.58 -3.94 -14.79
CA ASN A 99 9.02 -4.13 -14.95
C ASN A 99 9.81 -2.85 -15.27
N ASN A 100 9.26 -1.67 -15.01
CA ASN A 100 9.97 -0.40 -15.12
C ASN A 100 9.41 0.62 -14.13
N ILE A 101 10.14 1.72 -13.93
CA ILE A 101 9.79 2.76 -12.95
C ILE A 101 8.39 3.34 -13.20
N ALA A 102 8.03 3.64 -14.44
CA ALA A 102 6.71 4.24 -14.74
C ALA A 102 5.55 3.28 -14.43
N ARG A 103 5.73 1.98 -14.68
CA ARG A 103 4.74 0.97 -14.31
C ARG A 103 4.68 0.72 -12.82
N LEU A 104 5.81 0.85 -12.13
CA LEU A 104 5.86 0.78 -10.67
C LEU A 104 5.13 1.96 -10.03
N GLU A 105 5.32 3.19 -10.55
CA GLU A 105 4.55 4.37 -10.13
C GLU A 105 3.04 4.17 -10.36
N TYR A 106 2.67 3.59 -11.49
CA TYR A 106 1.27 3.22 -11.76
C TYR A 106 0.74 2.19 -10.76
N GLY A 107 1.51 1.14 -10.46
CA GLY A 107 1.15 0.13 -9.46
C GLY A 107 0.93 0.73 -8.08
N ASN A 108 1.83 1.59 -7.60
CA ASN A 108 1.65 2.32 -6.34
C ASN A 108 0.37 3.16 -6.32
N LYS A 109 0.08 3.86 -7.41
CA LYS A 109 -1.16 4.66 -7.54
C LYS A 109 -2.41 3.78 -7.48
N MET A 110 -2.41 2.62 -8.13
CA MET A 110 -3.53 1.68 -8.10
C MET A 110 -3.79 1.14 -6.70
N LEU A 111 -2.73 0.95 -5.91
CA LEU A 111 -2.81 0.52 -4.51
C LEU A 111 -3.03 1.71 -3.54
N GLN A 112 -3.21 2.93 -4.06
CA GLN A 112 -3.39 4.17 -3.29
C GLN A 112 -2.22 4.47 -2.33
N LEU A 113 -1.02 4.01 -2.66
CA LEU A 113 0.18 4.26 -1.87
C LEU A 113 0.75 5.63 -2.19
N ALA A 114 1.09 6.39 -1.16
CA ALA A 114 1.79 7.66 -1.31
C ALA A 114 3.23 7.40 -1.74
N CYS A 115 3.57 7.72 -2.99
CA CYS A 115 4.92 7.55 -3.51
C CYS A 115 5.37 8.76 -4.33
N ARG A 116 6.68 8.92 -4.43
CA ARG A 116 7.34 9.91 -5.28
C ARG A 116 8.60 9.33 -5.89
N LYS A 117 8.98 9.83 -7.06
CA LYS A 117 10.27 9.52 -7.66
C LYS A 117 11.36 10.33 -6.95
N ALA A 118 12.42 9.69 -6.51
CA ALA A 118 13.60 10.37 -6.00
C ALA A 118 14.50 10.83 -7.16
N GLU A 119 14.98 12.06 -7.07
CA GLU A 119 15.83 12.66 -8.12
C GLU A 119 17.28 12.18 -8.06
N ASN A 120 17.74 11.82 -6.85
CA ASN A 120 19.12 11.40 -6.63
C ASN A 120 19.23 10.58 -5.32
N TRP A 121 20.41 9.99 -5.12
CA TRP A 121 20.71 9.18 -3.95
C TRP A 121 20.58 9.92 -2.61
N HIS A 122 20.93 11.18 -2.56
CA HIS A 122 20.85 11.96 -1.33
C HIS A 122 19.40 12.08 -0.82
N VAL A 123 18.45 12.26 -1.75
CA VAL A 123 17.01 12.27 -1.42
C VAL A 123 16.55 10.92 -0.88
N VAL A 124 17.03 9.82 -1.48
CA VAL A 124 16.71 8.45 -1.00
C VAL A 124 17.26 8.24 0.41
N TYR A 125 18.54 8.57 0.63
CA TYR A 125 19.18 8.37 1.93
C TYR A 125 18.47 9.16 3.04
N LYS A 126 18.12 10.42 2.77
CA LYS A 126 17.36 11.25 3.71
C LYS A 126 15.98 10.64 4.01
N ALA A 127 15.27 10.15 3.00
CA ALA A 127 13.99 9.48 3.18
C ALA A 127 14.11 8.23 4.08
N LEU A 128 15.15 7.43 3.89
CA LEU A 128 15.43 6.27 4.75
C LEU A 128 15.73 6.68 6.20
N GLN A 129 16.43 7.79 6.43
CA GLN A 129 16.65 8.34 7.78
C GLN A 129 15.36 8.80 8.45
N GLU A 130 14.36 9.20 7.65
CA GLU A 130 13.03 9.61 8.10
C GLU A 130 12.07 8.41 8.26
N GLY A 131 12.56 7.17 8.15
CA GLY A 131 11.76 5.96 8.28
C GLY A 131 10.92 5.61 7.05
N GLN A 132 11.18 6.27 5.90
CA GLN A 132 10.57 5.89 4.63
C GLN A 132 11.32 4.71 4.01
N VAL A 133 10.69 4.05 3.05
CA VAL A 133 11.27 2.94 2.29
C VAL A 133 11.40 3.32 0.81
N ALA A 134 12.25 2.63 0.08
CA ALA A 134 12.43 2.90 -1.35
C ALA A 134 12.54 1.61 -2.17
N ILE A 135 11.90 1.59 -3.33
CA ILE A 135 12.17 0.59 -4.36
C ILE A 135 13.19 1.19 -5.32
N VAL A 136 14.30 0.50 -5.53
CA VAL A 136 15.37 0.95 -6.43
C VAL A 136 15.61 -0.05 -7.55
N LEU A 137 15.86 0.47 -8.73
CA LEU A 137 16.27 -0.32 -9.90
C LEU A 137 17.80 -0.32 -9.97
N MET A 138 18.39 -1.47 -9.69
CA MET A 138 19.82 -1.71 -9.85
C MET A 138 20.14 -1.97 -11.32
N ASN A 139 21.23 -1.38 -11.79
CA ASN A 139 21.73 -1.60 -13.14
C ASN A 139 22.72 -2.77 -13.21
N HIS A 140 23.07 -3.13 -14.43
CA HIS A 140 24.09 -4.15 -14.74
C HIS A 140 25.38 -3.93 -13.93
N ASN A 141 26.01 -5.02 -13.56
CA ASN A 141 27.27 -5.03 -12.81
C ASN A 141 27.20 -4.39 -11.41
N SER A 142 26.03 -4.38 -10.79
CA SER A 142 25.92 -4.07 -9.36
C SER A 142 26.26 -5.30 -8.51
N ILE A 143 26.48 -5.09 -7.22
CA ILE A 143 26.71 -6.21 -6.26
C ILE A 143 25.49 -7.12 -6.14
N PHE A 144 24.30 -6.70 -6.60
CA PHE A 144 23.05 -7.45 -6.51
C PHE A 144 22.69 -8.20 -7.79
N THR A 145 23.24 -7.78 -8.95
CA THR A 145 22.81 -8.37 -10.22
C THR A 145 23.77 -8.05 -11.37
N ASN A 146 23.82 -8.96 -12.34
CA ASN A 146 24.47 -8.74 -13.65
C ASN A 146 23.51 -8.20 -14.72
N SER A 147 22.24 -7.93 -14.36
CA SER A 147 21.22 -7.38 -15.25
C SER A 147 20.49 -6.22 -14.55
N GLN A 148 19.29 -5.86 -14.97
CA GLN A 148 18.43 -4.95 -14.21
C GLN A 148 17.69 -5.74 -13.14
N HIS A 149 17.63 -5.19 -11.91
CA HIS A 149 16.99 -5.85 -10.78
C HIS A 149 16.40 -4.84 -9.80
N PHE A 150 15.16 -5.07 -9.38
CA PHE A 150 14.52 -4.27 -8.34
C PHE A 150 14.80 -4.86 -6.96
N ILE A 151 15.19 -4.00 -6.04
CA ILE A 151 15.37 -4.31 -4.62
C ILE A 151 14.67 -3.25 -3.76
N VAL A 152 14.42 -3.57 -2.49
CA VAL A 152 13.83 -2.65 -1.51
C VAL A 152 14.90 -2.20 -0.53
N LEU A 153 15.00 -0.89 -0.33
CA LEU A 153 15.74 -0.30 0.77
C LEU A 153 14.75 -0.11 1.92
N ALA A 154 14.86 -0.96 2.93
CA ALA A 154 13.89 -1.08 4.01
C ALA A 154 14.16 -0.14 5.19
N GLY A 155 15.30 0.55 5.21
CA GLY A 155 15.68 1.47 6.26
C GLY A 155 17.18 1.56 6.47
N ILE A 156 17.56 2.14 7.61
CA ILE A 156 18.95 2.27 8.08
C ILE A 156 19.01 1.66 9.47
N ASN A 157 19.98 0.77 9.72
CA ASN A 157 20.18 0.17 11.03
C ASN A 157 20.94 1.11 11.98
N GLU A 158 21.08 0.70 13.23
CA GLU A 158 21.80 1.43 14.29
C GLU A 158 23.27 1.77 13.98
N ASN A 159 23.89 0.99 13.07
CA ASN A 159 25.26 1.19 12.61
C ASN A 159 25.34 2.08 11.36
N GLY A 160 24.25 2.72 10.96
CA GLY A 160 24.16 3.59 9.77
C GLY A 160 24.20 2.85 8.44
N LYS A 161 24.04 1.50 8.45
CA LYS A 161 24.01 0.71 7.22
C LYS A 161 22.58 0.55 6.71
N ILE A 162 22.43 0.58 5.40
CA ILE A 162 21.15 0.39 4.73
C ILE A 162 20.73 -1.08 4.85
N ILE A 163 19.48 -1.29 5.28
CA ILE A 163 18.82 -2.58 5.27
C ILE A 163 18.26 -2.80 3.87
N VAL A 164 18.61 -3.92 3.26
CA VAL A 164 18.18 -4.26 1.90
C VAL A 164 17.37 -5.54 1.94
N ASN A 165 16.17 -5.49 1.37
CA ASN A 165 15.37 -6.67 1.07
C ASN A 165 15.49 -6.97 -0.43
N ASP A 166 16.21 -8.03 -0.75
CA ASP A 166 16.39 -8.55 -2.11
C ASP A 166 15.45 -9.74 -2.31
N SER A 167 14.75 -9.78 -3.44
CA SER A 167 13.80 -10.85 -3.79
C SER A 167 14.45 -12.12 -4.34
N ASN A 168 15.78 -12.13 -4.54
CA ASN A 168 16.55 -13.32 -5.00
C ASN A 168 17.07 -14.15 -3.85
#